data_267a1987ec2cb8e8582029f17dcbb54c
#
_entry.id   267a1987ec2cb8e8582029f17dcbb54c
#
_cell.length_a   1.000
_cell.length_b   1.000
_cell.length_c   1.000
_cell.angle_alpha   90.00
_cell.angle_beta   90.00
_cell.angle_gamma   90.00
#
_symmetry.space_group_name_H-M   'P 1'
#
loop_
_entity.id
_entity.type
_entity.pdbx_description
1 polymer ?
#
loop_
_entity_poly.entity_id
_entity_poly.type
_entity_poly.pdbx_seq_one_letter_code
_entity_poly.pdbx_strand_id
1 'polypeptide(L)'
;MGLNQPGQLLGSIRAIRRHPVKSMAGEVLPRAIVAHAGLVGDRAWAFTDAAAPAHFPWFTSRALGALATWRANYVDPDRSFRDAALEAAWARGSGVAPPLPDDDAFAVRVTVPGGPTLAVDDPRLRALLEAEAGRLLALRFATRGMQDCRPVSLVATQTLSAFAAEAGIADDPARYRMNLQFDWPGAAPFAEDALIGRRLAIGPRLELAVVEPDARCAMIGIDPATGQSDRLVLRRLADHHGGNLGLYAAVLREGVVSDGDEVRLLDQ
;
A
#
# COMPACT_ATOMS: atom_id res chain seq x y z
N MET A 1 26.86 -0.32 -11.74
CA MET A 1 27.62 0.47 -10.77
C MET A 1 26.60 1.26 -9.95
N GLY A 2 26.31 0.80 -8.71
CA GLY A 2 25.42 1.52 -7.81
C GLY A 2 26.07 2.85 -7.42
N LEU A 3 25.42 3.94 -7.76
CA LEU A 3 25.80 5.27 -7.24
C LEU A 3 25.54 5.24 -5.73
N ASN A 4 26.61 5.30 -4.92
CA ASN A 4 26.49 5.53 -3.49
C ASN A 4 25.68 6.83 -3.31
N GLN A 5 24.43 6.72 -2.91
CA GLN A 5 23.59 7.90 -2.66
C GLN A 5 24.15 8.60 -1.42
N PRO A 6 24.49 9.90 -1.50
CA PRO A 6 24.85 10.65 -0.31
C PRO A 6 23.66 10.71 0.63
N GLY A 7 23.91 10.66 1.94
CA GLY A 7 22.86 10.77 2.95
C GLY A 7 23.10 9.88 4.16
N GLN A 8 22.44 10.20 5.25
CA GLN A 8 22.51 9.42 6.48
C GLN A 8 21.73 8.10 6.31
N LEU A 9 22.37 6.96 6.52
CA LEU A 9 21.69 5.67 6.58
C LEU A 9 20.75 5.66 7.80
N LEU A 10 19.47 5.39 7.53
CA LEU A 10 18.46 5.19 8.57
C LEU A 10 18.28 3.70 8.85
N GLY A 11 18.21 2.89 7.80
CA GLY A 11 17.93 1.47 7.91
C GLY A 11 17.71 0.82 6.55
N SER A 12 16.84 -0.20 6.50
CA SER A 12 16.56 -0.94 5.26
C SER A 12 15.09 -1.34 5.13
N ILE A 13 14.65 -1.50 3.89
CA ILE A 13 13.31 -2.03 3.58
C ILE A 13 13.18 -3.44 4.13
N ARG A 14 12.09 -3.70 4.84
CA ARG A 14 11.78 -4.99 5.47
C ARG A 14 10.61 -5.69 4.80
N ALA A 15 9.67 -4.95 4.25
CA ALA A 15 8.55 -5.52 3.51
C ALA A 15 7.97 -4.50 2.53
N ILE A 16 7.56 -5.00 1.39
CA ILE A 16 6.88 -4.26 0.34
C ILE A 16 5.50 -4.90 0.17
N ARG A 17 4.44 -4.10 0.30
CA ARG A 17 3.07 -4.60 0.15
C ARG A 17 2.32 -3.86 -0.94
N ARG A 18 1.64 -4.64 -1.77
CA ARG A 18 0.75 -4.16 -2.82
C ARG A 18 -0.65 -4.71 -2.57
N HIS A 19 -1.65 -3.89 -2.81
CA HIS A 19 -3.05 -4.26 -2.63
C HIS A 19 -3.77 -4.13 -3.99
N PRO A 20 -3.81 -5.18 -4.82
CA PRO A 20 -4.38 -5.11 -6.17
C PRO A 20 -5.80 -4.57 -6.21
N VAL A 21 -6.63 -4.97 -5.22
CA VAL A 21 -8.01 -4.52 -5.07
C VAL A 21 -8.16 -3.69 -3.79
N LYS A 22 -8.75 -2.51 -3.92
CA LYS A 22 -9.03 -1.62 -2.78
C LYS A 22 -9.81 -2.36 -1.69
N SER A 23 -9.36 -2.23 -0.43
CA SER A 23 -9.92 -2.85 0.77
C SER A 23 -9.75 -4.36 0.92
N MET A 24 -9.38 -5.11 -0.10
CA MET A 24 -9.05 -6.53 0.02
C MET A 24 -7.65 -6.74 0.60
N ALA A 25 -7.37 -7.93 1.13
CA ALA A 25 -6.04 -8.34 1.52
C ALA A 25 -5.11 -8.28 0.30
N GLY A 26 -3.88 -7.82 0.54
CA GLY A 26 -2.88 -7.67 -0.49
C GLY A 26 -1.85 -8.79 -0.53
N GLU A 27 -0.76 -8.51 -1.20
CA GLU A 27 0.39 -9.41 -1.40
C GLU A 27 1.67 -8.75 -0.88
N VAL A 28 2.61 -9.58 -0.42
CA VAL A 28 3.97 -9.18 -0.06
C VAL A 28 4.87 -9.50 -1.25
N LEU A 29 5.69 -8.54 -1.64
CA LEU A 29 6.54 -8.63 -2.82
C LEU A 29 8.01 -8.60 -2.42
N PRO A 30 8.89 -9.33 -3.12
CA PRO A 30 10.34 -9.20 -2.95
C PRO A 30 10.85 -7.87 -3.51
N ARG A 31 10.15 -7.33 -4.49
CA ARG A 31 10.46 -6.03 -5.13
C ARG A 31 9.22 -5.41 -5.76
N ALA A 32 9.24 -4.09 -5.96
CA ALA A 32 8.18 -3.36 -6.65
C ALA A 32 8.73 -2.17 -7.44
N ILE A 33 8.05 -1.83 -8.54
CA ILE A 33 8.24 -0.56 -9.23
C ILE A 33 7.43 0.51 -8.50
N VAL A 34 8.09 1.62 -8.18
CA VAL A 34 7.45 2.81 -7.63
C VAL A 34 7.52 3.91 -8.69
N ALA A 35 6.38 4.20 -9.29
CA ALA A 35 6.18 5.28 -10.24
C ALA A 35 5.62 6.53 -9.53
N HIS A 36 5.49 7.66 -10.24
CA HIS A 36 4.93 8.89 -9.66
C HIS A 36 3.51 8.71 -9.10
N ALA A 37 2.75 7.77 -9.64
CA ALA A 37 1.42 7.41 -9.14
C ALA A 37 1.43 6.45 -7.93
N GLY A 38 2.59 5.95 -7.49
CA GLY A 38 2.76 4.98 -6.42
C GLY A 38 3.26 3.63 -6.92
N LEU A 39 3.11 2.58 -6.09
CA LEU A 39 3.48 1.24 -6.50
C LEU A 39 2.61 0.81 -7.69
N VAL A 40 3.27 0.33 -8.76
CA VAL A 40 2.55 -0.14 -9.95
C VAL A 40 1.61 -1.28 -9.58
N GLY A 41 0.34 -1.11 -9.94
CA GLY A 41 -0.72 -2.07 -9.64
C GLY A 41 -1.30 -1.98 -8.22
N ASP A 42 -0.84 -1.05 -7.39
CA ASP A 42 -1.45 -0.87 -6.08
C ASP A 42 -2.83 -0.22 -6.21
N ARG A 43 -3.87 -0.89 -5.69
CA ARG A 43 -5.27 -0.45 -5.74
C ARG A 43 -5.78 -0.12 -7.16
N ALA A 44 -5.28 -0.88 -8.16
CA ALA A 44 -5.71 -0.70 -9.55
C ALA A 44 -7.19 -1.07 -9.76
N TRP A 45 -7.73 -1.93 -8.91
CA TRP A 45 -9.12 -2.35 -8.92
C TRP A 45 -9.86 -1.88 -7.67
N ALA A 46 -11.12 -1.51 -7.83
CA ALA A 46 -12.02 -1.17 -6.71
C ALA A 46 -13.48 -1.49 -7.05
N PHE A 47 -14.27 -1.81 -6.03
CA PHE A 47 -15.71 -1.85 -6.16
C PHE A 47 -16.31 -0.51 -5.75
N THR A 48 -17.35 -0.08 -6.44
CA THR A 48 -18.11 1.14 -6.13
C THR A 48 -19.54 0.80 -5.79
N ASP A 49 -20.12 1.61 -4.91
CA ASP A 49 -21.52 1.54 -4.49
C ASP A 49 -22.26 2.78 -5.04
N ALA A 50 -23.29 2.58 -5.84
CA ALA A 50 -24.07 3.67 -6.42
C ALA A 50 -24.79 4.53 -5.35
N ALA A 51 -25.01 3.99 -4.16
CA ALA A 51 -25.59 4.70 -3.04
C ALA A 51 -24.56 5.50 -2.21
N ALA A 52 -23.26 5.32 -2.49
CA ALA A 52 -22.21 6.07 -1.78
C ALA A 52 -22.11 7.52 -2.29
N PRO A 53 -21.60 8.46 -1.47
CA PRO A 53 -21.35 9.82 -1.90
C PRO A 53 -20.43 9.91 -3.11
N ALA A 54 -20.71 10.79 -4.06
CA ALA A 54 -19.93 10.92 -5.29
C ALA A 54 -18.43 11.21 -5.06
N HIS A 55 -18.08 11.93 -3.99
CA HIS A 55 -16.68 12.21 -3.64
C HIS A 55 -15.94 11.01 -3.04
N PHE A 56 -16.66 9.97 -2.58
CA PHE A 56 -16.09 8.72 -2.07
C PHE A 56 -16.98 7.54 -2.49
N PRO A 57 -17.00 7.15 -3.77
CA PRO A 57 -17.93 6.13 -4.29
C PRO A 57 -17.49 4.68 -3.94
N TRP A 58 -16.40 4.52 -3.21
CA TRP A 58 -15.78 3.22 -2.99
C TRP A 58 -16.52 2.37 -1.96
N PHE A 59 -16.83 1.14 -2.35
CA PHE A 59 -17.22 0.11 -1.41
C PHE A 59 -15.96 -0.44 -0.71
N THR A 60 -15.91 -0.35 0.60
CA THR A 60 -14.69 -0.64 1.37
C THR A 60 -14.96 -1.54 2.58
N SER A 61 -13.91 -2.05 3.20
CA SER A 61 -14.02 -2.83 4.44
C SER A 61 -14.62 -2.05 5.60
N ARG A 62 -14.76 -0.72 5.50
CA ARG A 62 -15.55 0.07 6.47
C ARG A 62 -17.04 -0.26 6.41
N ALA A 63 -17.53 -0.66 5.23
CA ALA A 63 -18.91 -1.08 5.02
C ALA A 63 -19.08 -2.59 5.24
N LEU A 64 -18.06 -3.40 4.88
CA LEU A 64 -18.05 -4.85 5.03
C LEU A 64 -16.66 -5.31 5.50
N GLY A 65 -16.48 -5.52 6.81
CA GLY A 65 -15.19 -5.90 7.39
C GLY A 65 -14.60 -7.16 6.78
N ALA A 66 -15.43 -8.14 6.46
CA ALA A 66 -15.03 -9.40 5.83
C ALA A 66 -14.26 -9.18 4.51
N LEU A 67 -14.47 -8.08 3.79
CA LEU A 67 -13.73 -7.77 2.57
C LEU A 67 -12.20 -7.73 2.80
N ALA A 68 -11.76 -7.37 3.99
CA ALA A 68 -10.34 -7.38 4.35
C ALA A 68 -9.71 -8.77 4.36
N THR A 69 -10.51 -9.84 4.43
CA THR A 69 -10.05 -11.23 4.42
C THR A 69 -10.03 -11.84 3.01
N TRP A 70 -10.67 -11.19 2.02
CA TRP A 70 -10.63 -11.62 0.64
C TRP A 70 -9.26 -11.33 0.04
N ARG A 71 -8.55 -12.34 -0.44
CA ARG A 71 -7.16 -12.21 -0.88
C ARG A 71 -7.07 -11.94 -2.37
N ALA A 72 -6.54 -10.79 -2.73
CA ALA A 72 -6.33 -10.38 -4.11
C ALA A 72 -4.84 -10.47 -4.49
N ASN A 73 -4.54 -11.19 -5.59
CA ASN A 73 -3.19 -11.35 -6.10
C ASN A 73 -3.18 -11.15 -7.61
N TYR A 74 -2.11 -10.57 -8.15
CA TYR A 74 -1.88 -10.57 -9.60
C TYR A 74 -1.63 -12.00 -10.10
N VAL A 75 -2.13 -12.31 -11.32
CA VAL A 75 -1.90 -13.60 -11.98
C VAL A 75 -0.43 -13.77 -12.31
N ASP A 76 0.19 -12.69 -12.76
CA ASP A 76 1.62 -12.61 -13.07
C ASP A 76 2.20 -11.36 -12.39
N PRO A 77 2.68 -11.48 -11.15
CA PRO A 77 3.22 -10.35 -10.41
C PRO A 77 4.48 -9.78 -11.07
N ASP A 78 5.24 -10.58 -11.81
CA ASP A 78 6.48 -10.17 -12.47
C ASP A 78 6.24 -9.48 -13.82
N ARG A 79 5.09 -9.68 -14.44
CA ARG A 79 4.76 -9.06 -15.74
C ARG A 79 4.69 -7.52 -15.66
N SER A 80 4.36 -6.99 -14.49
CA SER A 80 4.42 -5.55 -14.24
C SER A 80 5.86 -5.02 -14.11
N PHE A 81 6.87 -5.92 -14.04
CA PHE A 81 8.29 -5.61 -13.96
C PHE A 81 8.97 -5.86 -15.31
N ARG A 82 8.85 -4.95 -16.24
CA ARG A 82 9.67 -4.96 -17.46
C ARG A 82 10.93 -4.14 -17.20
N ASP A 83 11.85 -4.67 -16.40
CA ASP A 83 13.05 -3.98 -15.95
C ASP A 83 13.83 -3.31 -17.09
N ALA A 84 14.05 -4.01 -18.19
CA ALA A 84 14.80 -3.48 -19.33
C ALA A 84 14.09 -2.29 -20.02
N ALA A 85 12.76 -2.33 -20.14
CA ALA A 85 11.98 -1.22 -20.72
C ALA A 85 11.95 -0.02 -19.79
N LEU A 86 11.88 -0.25 -18.48
CA LEU A 86 11.93 0.79 -17.45
C LEU A 86 13.31 1.43 -17.39
N GLU A 87 14.37 0.65 -17.33
CA GLU A 87 15.74 1.14 -17.33
C GLU A 87 16.04 1.96 -18.59
N ALA A 88 15.61 1.48 -19.76
CA ALA A 88 15.73 2.21 -21.00
C ALA A 88 14.92 3.52 -21.03
N ALA A 89 13.74 3.55 -20.39
CA ALA A 89 12.94 4.77 -20.26
C ALA A 89 13.62 5.78 -19.32
N TRP A 90 14.15 5.32 -18.19
CA TRP A 90 14.87 6.16 -17.25
C TRP A 90 16.21 6.66 -17.81
N ALA A 91 16.93 5.83 -18.59
CA ALA A 91 18.19 6.24 -19.25
C ALA A 91 18.00 7.35 -20.26
N ARG A 92 16.83 7.50 -20.86
CA ARG A 92 16.48 8.59 -21.77
C ARG A 92 16.29 9.94 -21.07
N GLY A 93 16.37 9.98 -19.74
CA GLY A 93 16.27 11.23 -18.98
C GLY A 93 14.90 11.89 -19.02
N SER A 94 13.93 11.28 -19.68
CA SER A 94 12.56 11.79 -19.69
C SER A 94 11.94 11.50 -18.33
N GLY A 95 11.54 12.52 -17.59
CA GLY A 95 10.67 12.39 -16.42
C GLY A 95 9.28 11.85 -16.76
N VAL A 96 9.15 11.20 -17.89
CA VAL A 96 7.93 10.53 -18.35
C VAL A 96 7.96 9.13 -17.78
N ALA A 97 6.98 8.81 -16.95
CA ALA A 97 6.75 7.45 -16.51
C ALA A 97 6.74 6.52 -17.73
N PRO A 98 7.39 5.35 -17.64
CA PRO A 98 7.29 4.37 -18.71
C PRO A 98 5.81 4.06 -18.96
N PRO A 99 5.43 3.72 -20.20
CA PRO A 99 4.08 3.32 -20.47
C PRO A 99 3.70 2.19 -19.51
N LEU A 100 2.56 2.35 -18.88
CA LEU A 100 2.00 1.31 -18.03
C LEU A 100 1.87 0.03 -18.85
N PRO A 101 2.08 -1.14 -18.25
CA PRO A 101 1.90 -2.40 -18.93
C PRO A 101 0.47 -2.50 -19.52
N ASP A 102 0.31 -3.33 -20.55
CA ASP A 102 -0.98 -3.63 -21.15
C ASP A 102 -1.99 -4.10 -20.10
N ASP A 103 -3.28 -3.92 -20.35
CA ASP A 103 -4.36 -4.25 -19.41
C ASP A 103 -4.28 -5.68 -18.88
N ASP A 104 -3.81 -6.63 -19.69
CA ASP A 104 -3.58 -8.03 -19.28
C ASP A 104 -2.57 -8.18 -18.13
N ALA A 105 -1.63 -7.23 -17.98
CA ALA A 105 -0.67 -7.24 -16.87
C ALA A 105 -1.36 -6.96 -15.52
N PHE A 106 -2.56 -6.39 -15.55
CA PHE A 106 -3.37 -6.10 -14.37
C PHE A 106 -4.41 -7.18 -14.05
N ALA A 107 -4.31 -8.37 -14.67
CA ALA A 107 -5.17 -9.50 -14.35
C ALA A 107 -5.00 -9.94 -12.89
N VAL A 108 -6.09 -9.93 -12.13
CA VAL A 108 -6.11 -10.24 -10.70
C VAL A 108 -7.02 -11.43 -10.42
N ARG A 109 -6.59 -12.31 -9.54
CA ARG A 109 -7.44 -13.33 -8.93
C ARG A 109 -7.75 -12.96 -7.49
N VAL A 110 -9.00 -13.21 -7.10
CA VAL A 110 -9.50 -13.02 -5.75
C VAL A 110 -9.90 -14.36 -5.17
N THR A 111 -9.31 -14.74 -4.04
CA THR A 111 -9.68 -15.91 -3.26
C THR A 111 -10.66 -15.48 -2.17
N VAL A 112 -11.87 -16.01 -2.22
CA VAL A 112 -12.91 -15.79 -1.21
C VAL A 112 -12.65 -16.74 -0.04
N PRO A 113 -12.66 -16.30 1.23
CA PRO A 113 -12.48 -17.19 2.38
C PRO A 113 -13.47 -18.35 2.38
N GLY A 114 -12.96 -19.59 2.43
CA GLY A 114 -13.81 -20.78 2.38
C GLY A 114 -14.55 -21.00 1.04
N GLY A 115 -14.24 -20.22 0.01
CA GLY A 115 -14.90 -20.21 -1.28
C GLY A 115 -13.95 -20.34 -2.47
N PRO A 116 -14.41 -19.98 -3.68
CA PRO A 116 -13.63 -20.10 -4.90
C PRO A 116 -12.54 -19.03 -5.04
N THR A 117 -11.60 -19.31 -5.96
CA THR A 117 -10.69 -18.30 -6.51
C THR A 117 -11.16 -17.92 -7.92
N LEU A 118 -11.52 -16.66 -8.11
CA LEU A 118 -12.12 -16.16 -9.35
C LEU A 118 -11.31 -14.95 -9.87
N ALA A 119 -11.45 -14.64 -11.17
CA ALA A 119 -10.93 -13.38 -11.71
C ALA A 119 -11.67 -12.19 -11.08
N VAL A 120 -11.00 -11.05 -10.93
CA VAL A 120 -11.60 -9.87 -10.29
C VAL A 120 -12.84 -9.35 -11.03
N ASP A 121 -12.88 -9.53 -12.34
CA ASP A 121 -13.97 -9.15 -13.25
C ASP A 121 -14.99 -10.27 -13.50
N ASP A 122 -14.80 -11.44 -12.90
CA ASP A 122 -15.76 -12.55 -13.02
C ASP A 122 -17.13 -12.14 -12.41
N PRO A 123 -18.24 -12.24 -13.15
CA PRO A 123 -19.57 -11.90 -12.63
C PRO A 123 -19.96 -12.69 -11.36
N ARG A 124 -19.43 -13.91 -11.19
CA ARG A 124 -19.68 -14.72 -9.98
C ARG A 124 -19.02 -14.12 -8.75
N LEU A 125 -17.81 -13.54 -8.89
CA LEU A 125 -17.14 -12.85 -7.79
C LEU A 125 -17.97 -11.66 -7.32
N ARG A 126 -18.43 -10.85 -8.28
CA ARG A 126 -19.30 -9.71 -7.99
C ARG A 126 -20.60 -10.15 -7.32
N ALA A 127 -21.26 -11.19 -7.82
CA ALA A 127 -22.49 -11.70 -7.23
C ALA A 127 -22.30 -12.19 -5.78
N LEU A 128 -21.18 -12.87 -5.47
CA LEU A 128 -20.83 -13.26 -4.10
C LEU A 128 -20.67 -12.03 -3.20
N LEU A 129 -19.95 -11.02 -3.68
CA LEU A 129 -19.72 -9.80 -2.92
C LEU A 129 -21.02 -9.00 -2.71
N GLU A 130 -21.88 -8.91 -3.73
CA GLU A 130 -23.18 -8.23 -3.65
C GLU A 130 -24.13 -8.93 -2.68
N ALA A 131 -24.13 -10.27 -2.66
CA ALA A 131 -24.92 -11.06 -1.72
C ALA A 131 -24.49 -10.80 -0.26
N GLU A 132 -23.18 -10.74 0.00
CA GLU A 132 -22.65 -10.46 1.33
C GLU A 132 -22.83 -8.96 1.73
N ALA A 133 -22.70 -8.06 0.77
CA ALA A 133 -22.86 -6.61 0.97
C ALA A 133 -24.31 -6.17 1.10
N GLY A 134 -25.28 -6.94 0.57
CA GLY A 134 -26.70 -6.59 0.51
C GLY A 134 -26.99 -5.42 -0.45
N ARG A 135 -26.15 -5.18 -1.46
CA ARG A 135 -26.26 -4.06 -2.40
C ARG A 135 -25.58 -4.33 -3.72
N LEU A 136 -25.98 -3.63 -4.77
CA LEU A 136 -25.37 -3.72 -6.08
C LEU A 136 -24.05 -2.96 -6.13
N LEU A 137 -23.06 -3.55 -6.75
CA LEU A 137 -21.70 -3.00 -6.86
C LEU A 137 -21.26 -2.96 -8.33
N ALA A 138 -20.40 -2.00 -8.65
CA ALA A 138 -19.74 -1.90 -9.94
C ALA A 138 -18.23 -1.99 -9.77
N LEU A 139 -17.56 -2.74 -10.66
CA LEU A 139 -16.10 -2.82 -10.70
C LEU A 139 -15.53 -1.61 -11.44
N ARG A 140 -14.43 -1.06 -10.92
CA ARG A 140 -13.65 0.01 -11.54
C ARG A 140 -12.20 -0.41 -11.66
N PHE A 141 -11.57 0.04 -12.74
CA PHE A 141 -10.16 -0.14 -13.03
C PHE A 141 -9.48 1.20 -13.29
N ALA A 142 -8.30 1.39 -12.73
CA ALA A 142 -7.45 2.54 -12.99
C ALA A 142 -5.98 2.15 -12.86
N THR A 143 -5.21 2.26 -13.92
CA THR A 143 -3.78 1.92 -13.96
C THR A 143 -2.94 2.72 -12.95
N ARG A 144 -3.37 3.94 -12.62
CA ARG A 144 -2.72 4.81 -11.62
C ARG A 144 -3.03 4.44 -10.17
N GLY A 145 -3.93 3.46 -9.96
CA GLY A 145 -4.43 3.12 -8.64
C GLY A 145 -5.51 4.10 -8.13
N MET A 146 -6.23 3.64 -7.11
CA MET A 146 -7.32 4.38 -6.46
C MET A 146 -7.02 4.51 -4.96
N GLN A 147 -5.84 5.07 -4.65
CA GLN A 147 -5.40 5.38 -3.29
C GLN A 147 -6.32 6.43 -2.67
N ASP A 148 -6.38 6.47 -1.33
CA ASP A 148 -7.23 7.44 -0.63
C ASP A 148 -6.58 8.82 -0.54
N CYS A 149 -5.25 8.89 -0.42
CA CYS A 149 -4.54 10.12 -0.16
C CYS A 149 -3.29 10.27 -1.04
N ARG A 150 -2.18 9.64 -0.69
CA ARG A 150 -0.88 9.81 -1.38
C ARG A 150 -0.43 8.53 -2.08
N PRO A 151 0.51 8.67 -3.05
CA PRO A 151 0.93 7.53 -3.87
C PRO A 151 1.68 6.44 -3.09
N VAL A 152 2.40 6.79 -2.04
CA VAL A 152 3.19 5.84 -1.23
C VAL A 152 2.95 6.07 0.24
N SER A 153 2.75 4.99 0.99
CA SER A 153 2.76 4.99 2.46
C SER A 153 3.94 4.19 2.99
N LEU A 154 4.59 4.68 4.04
CA LEU A 154 5.74 4.02 4.67
C LEU A 154 5.66 4.10 6.19
N VAL A 155 6.28 3.13 6.87
CA VAL A 155 6.27 3.04 8.34
C VAL A 155 7.49 2.28 8.84
N ALA A 156 8.00 2.65 10.02
CA ALA A 156 9.03 1.88 10.70
C ALA A 156 8.43 0.63 11.36
N THR A 157 9.16 -0.48 11.33
CA THR A 157 8.76 -1.75 11.97
C THR A 157 8.50 -1.56 13.45
N GLN A 158 9.35 -0.77 14.12
CA GLN A 158 9.27 -0.51 15.56
C GLN A 158 7.96 0.17 15.96
N THR A 159 7.44 1.05 15.11
CA THR A 159 6.15 1.72 15.32
C THR A 159 4.97 0.73 15.26
N LEU A 160 4.99 -0.18 14.28
CA LEU A 160 3.93 -1.18 14.14
C LEU A 160 3.85 -2.08 15.37
N SER A 161 5.00 -2.63 15.78
CA SER A 161 5.06 -3.55 16.95
C SER A 161 4.72 -2.85 18.26
N ALA A 162 5.20 -1.61 18.45
CA ALA A 162 4.89 -0.84 19.64
C ALA A 162 3.39 -0.51 19.73
N PHE A 163 2.79 -0.05 18.63
CA PHE A 163 1.36 0.24 18.62
C PHE A 163 0.50 -1.02 18.77
N ALA A 164 0.91 -2.15 18.18
CA ALA A 164 0.21 -3.41 18.37
C ALA A 164 0.18 -3.83 19.83
N ALA A 165 1.31 -3.73 20.55
CA ALA A 165 1.41 -4.00 21.97
C ALA A 165 0.55 -3.03 22.80
N GLU A 166 0.62 -1.72 22.52
CA GLU A 166 -0.16 -0.68 23.18
C GLU A 166 -1.67 -0.88 22.98
N ALA A 167 -2.08 -1.21 21.77
CA ALA A 167 -3.48 -1.44 21.42
C ALA A 167 -4.00 -2.80 21.89
N GLY A 168 -3.12 -3.74 22.32
CA GLY A 168 -3.49 -5.09 22.73
C GLY A 168 -4.03 -5.93 21.56
N ILE A 169 -3.47 -5.72 20.36
CA ILE A 169 -3.84 -6.44 19.14
C ILE A 169 -2.67 -7.29 18.61
N ALA A 170 -2.97 -8.21 17.71
CA ALA A 170 -1.91 -8.98 17.04
C ALA A 170 -0.97 -8.06 16.28
N ASP A 171 0.34 -8.32 16.36
CA ASP A 171 1.38 -7.64 15.59
C ASP A 171 1.36 -8.16 14.14
N ASP A 172 0.31 -7.75 13.41
CA ASP A 172 0.12 -8.09 12.01
C ASP A 172 0.20 -6.82 11.14
N PRO A 173 1.31 -6.62 10.42
CA PRO A 173 1.49 -5.47 9.55
C PRO A 173 0.44 -5.34 8.44
N ALA A 174 -0.26 -6.41 8.06
CA ALA A 174 -1.33 -6.36 7.05
C ALA A 174 -2.49 -5.45 7.47
N ARG A 175 -2.73 -5.27 8.77
CA ARG A 175 -3.74 -4.38 9.35
C ARG A 175 -3.57 -2.94 8.90
N TYR A 176 -2.33 -2.49 8.82
CA TYR A 176 -2.01 -1.09 8.54
C TYR A 176 -2.01 -0.75 7.05
N ARG A 177 -1.92 -1.76 6.18
CA ARG A 177 -2.00 -1.63 4.71
C ARG A 177 -0.97 -0.66 4.12
N MET A 178 0.19 -0.56 4.77
CA MET A 178 1.32 0.26 4.33
C MET A 178 1.99 -0.35 3.10
N ASN A 179 2.49 0.49 2.19
CA ASN A 179 3.23 0.02 1.02
C ASN A 179 4.65 -0.41 1.38
N LEU A 180 5.37 0.43 2.13
CA LEU A 180 6.76 0.19 2.50
C LEU A 180 6.88 0.12 4.02
N GLN A 181 7.47 -0.96 4.51
CA GLN A 181 7.87 -1.12 5.90
C GLN A 181 9.39 -1.17 5.94
N PHE A 182 10.02 -0.40 6.82
CA PHE A 182 11.47 -0.39 6.96
C PHE A 182 11.90 -0.59 8.40
N ASP A 183 13.01 -1.28 8.57
CA ASP A 183 13.67 -1.37 9.88
C ASP A 183 14.54 -0.13 10.08
N TRP A 184 14.42 0.49 11.23
CA TRP A 184 15.27 1.62 11.65
C TRP A 184 15.98 1.30 12.96
N PRO A 185 17.14 0.59 12.91
CA PRO A 185 17.84 0.14 14.11
C PRO A 185 18.15 1.27 15.08
N GLY A 186 17.77 1.10 16.34
CA GLY A 186 18.02 2.09 17.40
C GLY A 186 17.06 3.28 17.45
N ALA A 187 16.14 3.40 16.48
CA ALA A 187 15.10 4.41 16.55
C ALA A 187 13.99 4.02 17.54
N ALA A 188 13.47 5.02 18.25
CA ALA A 188 12.27 4.83 19.05
C ALA A 188 11.04 4.63 18.14
N PRO A 189 9.97 3.96 18.63
CA PRO A 189 8.69 3.96 17.93
C PRO A 189 8.22 5.39 17.61
N PHE A 190 7.60 5.57 16.45
CA PHE A 190 7.14 6.87 15.91
C PHE A 190 8.26 7.88 15.60
N ALA A 191 9.54 7.48 15.65
CA ALA A 191 10.65 8.36 15.27
C ALA A 191 10.59 8.81 13.81
N GLU A 192 9.92 8.03 12.95
CA GLU A 192 9.72 8.39 11.54
C GLU A 192 8.91 9.69 11.35
N ASP A 193 8.15 10.14 12.32
CA ASP A 193 7.41 11.41 12.24
C ASP A 193 8.36 12.61 12.04
N ALA A 194 9.61 12.51 12.52
CA ALA A 194 10.65 13.52 12.29
C ALA A 194 11.12 13.60 10.82
N LEU A 195 10.73 12.64 9.98
CA LEU A 195 11.05 12.65 8.56
C LEU A 195 10.08 13.50 7.72
N ILE A 196 9.00 14.02 8.30
CA ILE A 196 8.06 14.89 7.59
C ILE A 196 8.80 16.14 7.06
N GLY A 197 8.59 16.44 5.78
CA GLY A 197 9.29 17.52 5.08
C GLY A 197 10.69 17.14 4.57
N ARG A 198 11.15 15.91 4.81
CA ARG A 198 12.47 15.42 4.40
C ARG A 198 12.40 14.58 3.13
N ARG A 199 13.54 14.39 2.49
CA ARG A 199 13.69 13.50 1.33
C ARG A 199 14.39 12.20 1.73
N LEU A 200 13.91 11.10 1.18
CA LEU A 200 14.49 9.78 1.37
C LEU A 200 14.97 9.23 0.03
N ALA A 201 16.15 8.63 0.02
CA ALA A 201 16.60 7.74 -1.05
C ALA A 201 16.39 6.28 -0.60
N ILE A 202 15.82 5.46 -1.46
CA ILE A 202 15.58 4.03 -1.20
C ILE A 202 16.18 3.22 -2.35
N GLY A 203 17.09 2.32 -2.00
CA GLY A 203 17.81 1.55 -3.00
C GLY A 203 18.61 2.42 -3.98
N PRO A 204 18.85 1.93 -5.22
CA PRO A 204 19.77 2.61 -6.13
C PRO A 204 19.18 3.87 -6.81
N ARG A 205 17.86 4.06 -6.79
CA ARG A 205 17.25 5.11 -7.63
C ARG A 205 16.05 5.83 -7.03
N LEU A 206 15.20 5.16 -6.25
CA LEU A 206 13.94 5.73 -5.76
C LEU A 206 14.21 6.92 -4.83
N GLU A 207 13.57 8.06 -5.07
CA GLU A 207 13.56 9.19 -4.15
C GLU A 207 12.13 9.57 -3.79
N LEU A 208 11.89 9.74 -2.51
CA LEU A 208 10.60 10.12 -1.94
C LEU A 208 10.73 11.45 -1.18
N ALA A 209 9.70 12.29 -1.26
CA ALA A 209 9.47 13.38 -0.32
C ALA A 209 8.42 12.93 0.68
N VAL A 210 8.76 12.92 1.97
CA VAL A 210 7.79 12.66 3.04
C VAL A 210 6.97 13.92 3.25
N VAL A 211 5.65 13.84 3.05
CA VAL A 211 4.80 15.04 2.99
C VAL A 211 3.93 15.25 4.21
N GLU A 212 3.43 14.18 4.81
CA GLU A 212 2.51 14.28 5.94
C GLU A 212 2.41 12.94 6.71
N PRO A 213 1.91 12.95 7.96
CA PRO A 213 1.61 11.72 8.66
C PRO A 213 0.43 11.01 7.98
N ASP A 214 0.40 9.67 8.08
CA ASP A 214 -0.74 8.86 7.60
C ASP A 214 -1.86 8.90 8.66
N ALA A 215 -2.84 9.78 8.45
CA ALA A 215 -4.03 9.85 9.28
C ALA A 215 -4.90 8.60 9.10
N ARG A 216 -5.04 7.83 10.17
CA ARG A 216 -5.72 6.53 10.14
C ARG A 216 -7.22 6.68 10.23
N CYS A 217 -7.93 5.83 9.52
CA CYS A 217 -9.38 5.74 9.58
C CYS A 217 -9.83 4.44 10.26
N ALA A 218 -11.14 4.20 10.34
CA ALA A 218 -11.71 3.01 10.97
C ALA A 218 -11.18 1.67 10.42
N MET A 219 -10.53 1.67 9.26
CA MET A 219 -9.87 0.50 8.68
C MET A 219 -8.82 -0.14 9.61
N ILE A 220 -8.11 0.66 10.43
CA ILE A 220 -7.09 0.14 11.36
C ILE A 220 -7.70 -0.78 12.42
N GLY A 221 -8.98 -0.60 12.75
CA GLY A 221 -9.71 -1.44 13.69
C GLY A 221 -10.13 -2.80 13.12
N ILE A 222 -10.02 -3.01 11.79
CA ILE A 222 -10.44 -4.27 11.18
C ILE A 222 -9.30 -5.29 11.29
N ASP A 223 -9.60 -6.42 11.89
CA ASP A 223 -8.67 -7.53 11.96
C ASP A 223 -8.52 -8.18 10.56
N PRO A 224 -7.30 -8.26 9.99
CA PRO A 224 -7.11 -8.76 8.64
C PRO A 224 -7.33 -10.27 8.49
N ALA A 225 -7.30 -11.02 9.60
CA ALA A 225 -7.53 -12.46 9.58
C ALA A 225 -9.02 -12.82 9.68
N THR A 226 -9.81 -12.01 10.40
CA THR A 226 -11.21 -12.35 10.71
C THR A 226 -12.23 -11.38 10.10
N GLY A 227 -11.80 -10.18 9.69
CA GLY A 227 -12.70 -9.12 9.25
C GLY A 227 -13.48 -8.45 10.40
N GLN A 228 -13.28 -8.85 11.63
CA GLN A 228 -13.94 -8.23 12.78
C GLN A 228 -13.38 -6.84 13.05
N SER A 229 -14.27 -5.92 13.43
CA SER A 229 -13.92 -4.52 13.70
C SER A 229 -13.88 -4.23 15.19
N ASP A 230 -12.76 -3.67 15.66
CA ASP A 230 -12.63 -3.10 17.00
C ASP A 230 -12.40 -1.58 16.89
N ARG A 231 -13.41 -0.81 17.33
CA ARG A 231 -13.35 0.66 17.32
C ARG A 231 -12.38 1.24 18.35
N LEU A 232 -11.99 0.46 19.35
CA LEU A 232 -11.06 0.92 20.39
C LEU A 232 -9.65 1.09 19.83
N VAL A 233 -9.27 0.36 18.79
CA VAL A 233 -7.95 0.49 18.15
C VAL A 233 -7.75 1.91 17.61
N LEU A 234 -8.69 2.43 16.81
CA LEU A 234 -8.60 3.80 16.30
C LEU A 234 -8.66 4.83 17.42
N ARG A 235 -9.49 4.60 18.44
CA ARG A 235 -9.60 5.51 19.59
C ARG A 235 -8.28 5.60 20.35
N ARG A 236 -7.63 4.47 20.65
CA ARG A 236 -6.32 4.44 21.31
C ARG A 236 -5.26 5.20 20.50
N LEU A 237 -5.25 4.99 19.17
CA LEU A 237 -4.36 5.74 18.30
C LEU A 237 -4.63 7.25 18.36
N ALA A 238 -5.90 7.66 18.37
CA ALA A 238 -6.27 9.06 18.47
C ALA A 238 -5.86 9.67 19.81
N ASP A 239 -6.08 8.95 20.91
CA ASP A 239 -5.81 9.44 22.27
C ASP A 239 -4.30 9.61 22.52
N HIS A 240 -3.43 8.75 21.95
CA HIS A 240 -2.00 8.72 22.26
C HIS A 240 -1.11 9.26 21.13
N HIS A 241 -1.55 9.16 19.86
CA HIS A 241 -0.74 9.49 18.67
C HIS A 241 -1.47 10.43 17.70
N GLY A 242 -2.50 11.16 18.18
CA GLY A 242 -3.24 12.12 17.36
C GLY A 242 -3.96 11.50 16.15
N GLY A 243 -4.19 10.18 16.16
CA GLY A 243 -4.83 9.46 15.07
C GLY A 243 -3.92 9.12 13.89
N ASN A 244 -2.60 9.34 14.02
CA ASN A 244 -1.62 9.13 12.95
C ASN A 244 -0.77 7.90 13.23
N LEU A 245 -0.44 7.13 12.18
CA LEU A 245 0.52 6.04 12.24
C LEU A 245 1.14 5.83 10.87
N GLY A 246 2.46 6.01 10.79
CA GLY A 246 3.21 6.00 9.55
C GLY A 246 3.09 7.29 8.76
N LEU A 247 3.62 7.30 7.57
CA LEU A 247 3.87 8.49 6.76
C LEU A 247 3.31 8.32 5.35
N TYR A 248 2.93 9.43 4.75
CA TYR A 248 2.66 9.54 3.33
C TYR A 248 3.81 10.25 2.61
N ALA A 249 4.13 9.77 1.42
CA ALA A 249 5.18 10.31 0.58
C ALA A 249 4.74 10.52 -0.87
N ALA A 250 5.30 11.56 -1.49
CA ALA A 250 5.28 11.79 -2.92
C ALA A 250 6.56 11.22 -3.56
N VAL A 251 6.46 10.74 -4.79
CA VAL A 251 7.59 10.21 -5.54
C VAL A 251 8.27 11.35 -6.30
N LEU A 252 9.53 11.63 -5.97
CA LEU A 252 10.36 12.62 -6.66
C LEU A 252 11.11 12.00 -7.83
N ARG A 253 11.58 10.76 -7.65
CA ARG A 253 12.24 9.99 -8.69
C ARG A 253 11.74 8.56 -8.61
N GLU A 254 11.28 8.04 -9.73
CA GLU A 254 10.84 6.67 -9.88
C GLU A 254 11.99 5.69 -9.73
N GLY A 255 11.70 4.49 -9.25
CA GLY A 255 12.70 3.44 -9.09
C GLY A 255 12.09 2.09 -8.78
N VAL A 256 12.92 1.08 -8.74
CA VAL A 256 12.60 -0.22 -8.15
C VAL A 256 12.99 -0.18 -6.70
N VAL A 257 12.13 -0.69 -5.83
CA VAL A 257 12.42 -0.96 -4.43
C VAL A 257 12.44 -2.46 -4.21
N SER A 258 13.42 -2.95 -3.47
CA SER A 258 13.61 -4.37 -3.14
C SER A 258 13.69 -4.56 -1.63
N ASP A 259 13.35 -5.75 -1.15
CA ASP A 259 13.62 -6.15 0.23
C ASP A 259 15.12 -6.02 0.52
N GLY A 260 15.48 -5.44 1.66
CA GLY A 260 16.85 -5.15 2.06
C GLY A 260 17.44 -3.84 1.47
N ASP A 261 16.76 -3.13 0.58
CA ASP A 261 17.25 -1.85 0.07
C ASP A 261 17.45 -0.84 1.20
N GLU A 262 18.59 -0.15 1.17
CA GLU A 262 18.90 0.89 2.14
C GLU A 262 17.92 2.07 2.05
N VAL A 263 17.54 2.58 3.20
CA VAL A 263 16.76 3.82 3.36
C VAL A 263 17.69 4.89 3.90
N ARG A 264 17.90 5.95 3.13
CA ARG A 264 18.82 7.05 3.47
C ARG A 264 18.07 8.37 3.52
N LEU A 265 18.35 9.15 4.56
CA LEU A 265 17.93 10.54 4.66
C LEU A 265 18.85 11.39 3.77
N LEU A 266 18.28 12.08 2.80
CA LEU A 266 19.01 13.01 1.95
C LEU A 266 19.12 14.38 2.65
N ASP A 267 20.29 14.98 2.57
CA ASP A 267 20.46 16.37 3.00
C ASP A 267 19.58 17.29 2.14
N GLN A 268 19.15 18.39 2.75
CA GLN A 268 18.34 19.43 2.07
C GLN A 268 19.16 20.19 1.06
#